data_7ff0c69f8d4448aba439e57f315fd83e
#
_entry.id   7ff0c69f8d4448aba439e57f315fd83e
#
_cell.length_a   1.000
_cell.length_b   1.000
_cell.length_c   1.000
_cell.angle_alpha   90.00
_cell.angle_beta   90.00
_cell.angle_gamma   90.00
#
_symmetry.space_group_name_H-M   'P 1'
#
loop_
_entity.id
_entity.type
_entity.pdbx_description
1 polymer ?
#
loop_
_entity_poly.entity_id
_entity_poly.type
_entity_poly.pdbx_seq_one_letter_code
_entity_poly.pdbx_strand_id
1 'polypeptide(L)' 'MEPGDTPLLLKRVDPARNMNRFYHLSVEPTLFGGFAVRRTWGRVGTWGRTRLDLFADVTLALAHQQKIAAQKHRRGYCPQ' A
#
# COMPACT_ATOMS: atom_id res chain seq x y z
N MET A 1 -0.50 14.24 -12.85
CA MET A 1 -1.25 13.42 -11.87
C MET A 1 -0.63 13.59 -10.50
N GLU A 2 -1.43 13.86 -9.52
CA GLU A 2 -0.95 14.02 -8.16
C GLU A 2 -0.52 12.68 -7.59
N PRO A 3 0.57 12.62 -6.77
CA PRO A 3 1.00 11.35 -6.18
C PRO A 3 -0.08 10.69 -5.32
N GLY A 4 -0.89 11.49 -4.61
CA GLY A 4 -1.98 10.98 -3.80
C GLY A 4 -3.12 10.37 -4.60
N ASP A 5 -3.14 10.56 -5.92
CA ASP A 5 -4.20 10.05 -6.80
C ASP A 5 -3.85 8.69 -7.40
N THR A 6 -2.76 8.06 -6.97
CA THR A 6 -2.31 6.77 -7.50
C THR A 6 -2.25 5.70 -6.42
N PRO A 7 -3.38 5.42 -5.73
CA PRO A 7 -3.39 4.32 -4.76
C PRO A 7 -3.26 2.97 -5.47
N LEU A 8 -2.57 2.04 -4.82
CA LEU A 8 -2.45 0.67 -5.29
C LEU A 8 -3.23 -0.24 -4.36
N LEU A 9 -4.08 -1.07 -4.93
CA LEU A 9 -4.76 -2.13 -4.19
C LEU A 9 -4.26 -3.47 -4.70
N LEU A 10 -3.73 -4.27 -3.79
CA LEU A 10 -3.21 -5.60 -4.07
C LEU A 10 -4.04 -6.61 -3.28
N LYS A 11 -4.26 -7.78 -3.87
CA LYS A 11 -4.96 -8.88 -3.19
C LYS A 11 -4.21 -10.18 -3.36
N ARG A 12 -4.26 -10.99 -2.32
CA ARG A 12 -3.78 -12.36 -2.34
C ARG A 12 -4.94 -13.28 -1.96
N VAL A 13 -5.38 -14.09 -2.90
CA VAL A 13 -6.49 -15.02 -2.69
C VAL A 13 -5.96 -16.44 -2.91
N ASP A 14 -6.08 -17.28 -1.89
CA ASP A 14 -5.69 -18.68 -1.95
C ASP A 14 -6.75 -19.50 -1.23
N PRO A 15 -7.78 -20.00 -1.96
CA PRO A 15 -8.88 -20.75 -1.32
C PRO A 15 -8.40 -22.02 -0.61
N ALA A 16 -7.35 -22.67 -1.12
CA ALA A 16 -6.82 -23.89 -0.52
C ALA A 16 -6.28 -23.65 0.88
N ARG A 17 -5.81 -22.41 1.17
CA ARG A 17 -5.29 -22.01 2.47
C ARG A 17 -6.25 -21.11 3.23
N ASN A 18 -7.49 -20.98 2.75
CA ASN A 18 -8.47 -20.05 3.32
C ASN A 18 -7.89 -18.63 3.46
N MET A 19 -7.16 -18.19 2.43
CA MET A 19 -6.48 -16.92 2.45
C MET A 19 -7.17 -15.94 1.50
N ASN A 20 -7.57 -14.78 2.03
CA ASN A 20 -8.19 -13.72 1.25
C ASN A 20 -7.77 -12.40 1.89
N ARG A 21 -6.63 -11.86 1.44
CA ARG A 21 -5.98 -10.69 2.05
C ARG A 21 -5.87 -9.55 1.07
N PHE A 22 -5.90 -8.35 1.61
CA PHE A 22 -5.66 -7.14 0.82
C PHE A 22 -4.45 -6.37 1.36
N TYR A 23 -3.86 -5.56 0.51
CA TYR A 23 -2.81 -4.62 0.86
C TYR A 23 -3.02 -3.35 0.04
N HIS A 24 -3.27 -2.24 0.71
CA HIS A 24 -3.52 -0.94 0.08
C HIS A 24 -2.36 -0.01 0.37
N LEU A 25 -1.87 0.65 -0.68
CA LEU A 25 -0.74 1.58 -0.63
C LEU A 25 -1.15 2.89 -1.28
N SER A 26 -1.05 4.00 -0.55
CA SER A 26 -1.27 5.32 -1.12
C SER A 26 -0.17 6.27 -0.70
N VAL A 27 0.11 7.27 -1.54
CA VAL A 27 1.03 8.36 -1.23
C VAL A 27 0.21 9.62 -1.07
N GLU A 28 0.31 10.27 0.08
CA GLU A 28 -0.50 11.43 0.44
C GLU A 28 0.39 12.57 0.93
N PRO A 29 0.07 13.83 0.59
CA PRO A 29 0.74 14.96 1.23
C PRO A 29 0.34 15.03 2.70
N THR A 30 1.26 15.50 3.56
CA THR A 30 0.97 15.73 4.98
C THR A 30 0.71 17.20 5.22
N LEU A 31 0.12 17.52 6.38
CA LEU A 31 -0.15 18.91 6.75
C LEU A 31 1.13 19.72 6.98
N PHE A 32 2.26 19.05 7.18
CA PHE A 32 3.51 19.70 7.56
C PHE A 32 4.53 19.72 6.41
N GLY A 33 4.07 19.53 5.17
CA GLY A 33 4.90 19.71 3.99
C GLY A 33 5.64 18.48 3.48
N GLY A 34 5.53 17.35 4.16
CA GLY A 34 6.08 16.08 3.70
C GLY A 34 5.05 15.21 3.02
N PHE A 35 5.42 13.96 2.80
CA PHE A 35 4.55 12.95 2.20
C PHE A 35 4.52 11.70 3.06
N ALA A 36 3.38 11.03 3.08
CA ALA A 36 3.21 9.77 3.79
C ALA A 36 2.86 8.66 2.82
N VAL A 37 3.46 7.50 3.01
CA VAL A 37 2.98 6.26 2.39
C VAL A 37 2.07 5.62 3.41
N ARG A 38 0.76 5.58 3.12
CA ARG A 38 -0.23 4.93 3.96
C ARG A 38 -0.35 3.48 3.52
N ARG A 39 -0.05 2.57 4.43
CA ARG A 39 -0.18 1.13 4.22
C ARG A 39 -1.34 0.62 5.04
N THR A 40 -2.31 -0.03 4.40
CA THR A 40 -3.43 -0.66 5.08
C THR A 40 -3.54 -2.09 4.58
N TRP A 41 -3.57 -3.05 5.49
CA TRP A 41 -3.59 -4.47 5.12
C TRP A 41 -4.44 -5.27 6.09
N GLY A 42 -4.89 -6.42 5.64
CA GLY A 42 -5.67 -7.33 6.47
C GLY A 42 -6.44 -8.34 5.65
N ARG A 43 -7.39 -8.98 6.30
CA ARG A 43 -8.31 -9.90 5.64
C ARG A 43 -9.39 -9.08 4.93
N VAL A 44 -9.74 -9.49 3.70
CA VAL A 44 -10.84 -8.86 2.97
C VAL A 44 -12.11 -8.95 3.80
N GLY A 45 -12.82 -7.83 3.91
CA GLY A 45 -14.01 -7.71 4.73
C GLY A 45 -13.76 -7.16 6.13
N THR A 46 -12.50 -6.89 6.49
CA THR A 46 -12.15 -6.21 7.74
C THR A 46 -11.57 -4.84 7.46
N TRP A 47 -11.49 -4.00 8.51
CA TRP A 47 -10.83 -2.69 8.40
C TRP A 47 -9.32 -2.82 8.22
N GLY A 48 -8.73 -3.91 8.70
CA GLY A 48 -7.29 -4.14 8.62
C GLY A 48 -6.51 -3.27 9.60
N ARG A 49 -5.20 -3.19 9.33
CA ARG A 49 -4.26 -2.36 10.10
C ARG A 49 -3.69 -1.29 9.18
N THR A 50 -3.36 -0.14 9.75
CA THR A 50 -2.79 0.97 8.99
C THR A 50 -1.48 1.41 9.61
N ARG A 51 -0.51 1.72 8.76
CA ARG A 51 0.76 2.32 9.16
C ARG A 51 1.10 3.45 8.19
N LEU A 52 1.68 4.53 8.73
CA LEU A 52 2.17 5.64 7.94
C LEU A 52 3.69 5.66 7.98
N ASP A 53 4.31 5.71 6.80
CA ASP A 53 5.75 5.91 6.66
C ASP A 53 5.96 7.31 6.09
N LEU A 54 6.72 8.16 6.79
CA LEU A 54 6.85 9.58 6.47
C LEU A 54 8.12 9.86 5.69
N PHE A 55 8.02 10.74 4.69
CA PHE A 55 9.13 11.12 3.82
C PHE A 55 9.14 12.63 3.59
N ALA A 56 10.34 13.18 3.39
CA ALA A 56 10.51 14.61 3.17
C ALA A 56 10.03 15.04 1.79
N ASP A 57 10.14 14.19 0.76
CA ASP A 57 9.70 14.52 -0.57
C ASP A 57 8.97 13.36 -1.24
N VAL A 58 8.26 13.71 -2.32
CA VAL A 58 7.39 12.76 -3.02
C VAL A 58 8.18 11.67 -3.75
N THR A 59 9.38 11.96 -4.23
CA THR A 59 10.20 10.97 -4.93
C THR A 59 10.54 9.81 -4.01
N LEU A 60 10.94 10.12 -2.76
CA LEU A 60 11.24 9.10 -1.77
C LEU A 60 10.00 8.29 -1.41
N ALA A 61 8.85 8.95 -1.25
CA ALA A 61 7.60 8.27 -0.93
C ALA A 61 7.17 7.32 -2.04
N LEU A 62 7.24 7.76 -3.29
CA LEU A 62 6.90 6.92 -4.45
C LEU A 62 7.83 5.72 -4.58
N ALA A 63 9.13 5.94 -4.37
CA ALA A 63 10.11 4.84 -4.39
C ALA A 63 9.79 3.80 -3.31
N HIS A 64 9.42 4.25 -2.13
CA HIS A 64 9.04 3.35 -1.03
C HIS A 64 7.77 2.56 -1.37
N GLN A 65 6.76 3.23 -1.94
CA GLN A 65 5.53 2.57 -2.38
C GLN A 65 5.83 1.45 -3.39
N GLN A 66 6.67 1.74 -4.37
CA GLN A 66 7.03 0.76 -5.40
C GLN A 66 7.81 -0.41 -4.81
N LYS A 67 8.69 -0.15 -3.86
CA LYS A 67 9.45 -1.20 -3.17
C LYS A 67 8.53 -2.15 -2.42
N ILE A 68 7.57 -1.61 -1.68
CA ILE A 68 6.61 -2.43 -0.95
C ILE A 68 5.72 -3.21 -1.92
N ALA A 69 5.23 -2.58 -2.98
CA ALA A 69 4.40 -3.25 -3.98
C ALA A 69 5.15 -4.43 -4.61
N ALA A 70 6.42 -4.26 -4.94
CA ALA A 70 7.25 -5.33 -5.50
C ALA A 70 7.42 -6.48 -4.50
N GLN A 71 7.65 -6.17 -3.22
CA GLN A 71 7.77 -7.20 -2.18
C GLN A 71 6.48 -8.00 -2.03
N LYS A 72 5.33 -7.33 -2.05
CA LYS A 72 4.03 -8.00 -1.92
C LYS A 72 3.71 -8.83 -3.14
N HIS A 73 4.05 -8.33 -4.33
CA HIS A 73 3.88 -9.09 -5.57
C HIS A 73 4.66 -10.41 -5.51
N ARG A 74 5.91 -10.39 -5.05
CA ARG A 74 6.71 -11.60 -4.87
C ARG A 74 6.07 -12.59 -3.88
N ARG A 75 5.27 -12.10 -2.95
CA ARG A 75 4.55 -12.95 -1.98
C ARG A 75 3.19 -13.41 -2.46
N GLY A 76 2.86 -13.17 -3.74
CA GLY A 76 1.61 -13.65 -4.33
C GLY A 76 0.48 -12.63 -4.34
N TYR A 77 0.71 -11.38 -3.94
CA TYR A 77 -0.28 -10.32 -4.07
C TYR A 77 -0.31 -9.85 -5.53
N CYS A 78 -1.52 -9.66 -6.05
CA CYS A 78 -1.73 -9.20 -7.43
C CYS A 78 -2.46 -7.86 -7.44
N PRO A 79 -2.09 -6.95 -8.37
CA PRO A 79 -2.80 -5.67 -8.51
C PRO A 79 -4.28 -5.90 -8.87
N GLN A 80 -5.12 -5.02 -8.36
CA GLN A 80 -6.55 -5.02 -8.64
C GLN A 80 -6.96 -3.85 -9.53
#